data_b216e73b3f7965c2325952fbbe1e2c6e
#
_entry.id   b216e73b3f7965c2325952fbbe1e2c6e
#
_cell.length_a   1.000
_cell.length_b   1.000
_cell.length_c   1.000
_cell.angle_alpha   90.00
_cell.angle_beta   90.00
_cell.angle_gamma   90.00
#
_symmetry.space_group_name_H-M   'P 1'
#
loop_
_entity.id
_entity.type
_entity.pdbx_description
1 polymer ?
#
loop_
_entity_poly.entity_id
_entity_poly.type
_entity_poly.pdbx_seq_one_letter_code
_entity_poly.pdbx_strand_id
1 'polypeptide(L)'
;MIFDADDNKSLGDAQIRKNRLHFGMVFQSFNLFPQYTALRNCTLARELMAKERPDFKENKKKIMDEITAEGEALLESVGLKEKMNYYPHQLSGGQQQRVAIARALMLQPDILCFDEPTSALDPELTGEVLKVIRRLADRHTTMVIVTHEMKFARDVSDKVLFLDQGTIAEYGTPEQVFEHPKEERTKQFLERYFED
;
A
#
# COMPACT_ATOMS: atom_id res chain seq x y z
N MET A 1 14.92 -7.08 15.25
CA MET A 1 15.55 -6.27 14.19
C MET A 1 15.49 -7.07 12.89
N ILE A 2 14.91 -6.54 11.83
CA ILE A 2 14.70 -7.25 10.55
C ILE A 2 15.90 -7.05 9.63
N PHE A 3 16.51 -5.87 9.69
CA PHE A 3 17.67 -5.47 8.90
C PHE A 3 18.53 -4.49 9.71
N ASP A 4 19.84 -4.67 9.67
CA ASP A 4 20.81 -3.74 10.22
C ASP A 4 21.77 -3.33 9.09
N ALA A 5 21.75 -2.05 8.74
CA ALA A 5 22.58 -1.52 7.65
C ALA A 5 24.09 -1.61 7.95
N ASP A 6 24.45 -1.68 9.24
CA ASP A 6 25.85 -1.81 9.68
C ASP A 6 26.33 -3.27 9.72
N ASP A 7 25.42 -4.25 9.59
CA ASP A 7 25.78 -5.67 9.53
C ASP A 7 26.13 -6.06 8.08
N ASN A 8 27.43 -6.09 7.77
CA ASN A 8 27.99 -6.48 6.46
C ASN A 8 27.76 -7.96 6.07
N LYS A 9 26.94 -8.72 6.81
CA LYS A 9 26.60 -10.09 6.42
C LYS A 9 25.66 -10.09 5.24
N SER A 10 26.07 -10.70 4.13
CA SER A 10 25.18 -11.01 3.03
C SER A 10 24.10 -11.99 3.49
N LEU A 11 22.85 -11.54 3.54
CA LEU A 11 21.72 -12.40 3.80
C LEU A 11 21.52 -13.35 2.60
N GLY A 12 21.27 -14.63 2.87
CA GLY A 12 20.89 -15.57 1.82
C GLY A 12 19.50 -15.23 1.23
N ASP A 13 19.25 -15.62 -0.03
CA ASP A 13 18.02 -15.31 -0.76
C ASP A 13 16.74 -15.69 0.00
N ALA A 14 16.75 -16.81 0.72
CA ALA A 14 15.63 -17.25 1.52
C ALA A 14 15.30 -16.27 2.66
N GLN A 15 16.30 -15.71 3.32
CA GLN A 15 16.13 -14.74 4.39
C GLN A 15 15.66 -13.38 3.82
N ILE A 16 16.21 -12.95 2.70
CA ILE A 16 15.79 -11.72 2.00
C ILE A 16 14.31 -11.85 1.62
N ARG A 17 13.91 -13.00 1.06
CA ARG A 17 12.51 -13.28 0.70
C ARG A 17 11.59 -13.21 1.93
N LYS A 18 12.00 -13.79 3.05
CA LYS A 18 11.25 -13.75 4.31
C LYS A 18 11.13 -12.30 4.83
N ASN A 19 12.22 -11.53 4.81
CA ASN A 19 12.22 -10.15 5.28
C ASN A 19 11.31 -9.25 4.43
N ARG A 20 11.23 -9.49 3.11
CA ARG A 20 10.32 -8.75 2.20
C ARG A 20 8.85 -8.93 2.54
N LEU A 21 8.45 -10.03 3.18
CA LEU A 21 7.05 -10.25 3.56
C LEU A 21 6.57 -9.32 4.68
N HIS A 22 7.49 -8.69 5.41
CA HIS A 22 7.13 -7.65 6.40
C HIS A 22 6.65 -6.35 5.74
N PHE A 23 6.89 -6.17 4.44
CA PHE A 23 6.55 -4.95 3.71
C PHE A 23 5.53 -5.26 2.61
N GLY A 24 4.41 -4.58 2.61
CA GLY A 24 3.49 -4.51 1.49
C GLY A 24 3.78 -3.26 0.66
N MET A 25 3.84 -3.40 -0.68
CA MET A 25 4.09 -2.27 -1.58
C MET A 25 2.91 -2.04 -2.49
N VAL A 26 2.49 -0.77 -2.56
CA VAL A 26 1.48 -0.26 -3.49
C VAL A 26 2.13 0.84 -4.30
N PHE A 27 2.27 0.62 -5.60
CA PHE A 27 2.97 1.51 -6.51
C PHE A 27 2.02 2.50 -7.19
N GLN A 28 2.56 3.55 -7.77
CA GLN A 28 1.88 4.50 -8.64
C GLN A 28 1.18 3.79 -9.82
N SER A 29 1.89 2.91 -10.52
CA SER A 29 1.31 2.00 -11.51
C SER A 29 0.76 0.77 -10.77
N PHE A 30 -0.44 0.37 -11.09
CA PHE A 30 -1.18 -0.68 -10.37
C PHE A 30 -0.47 -2.04 -10.39
N ASN A 31 0.33 -2.31 -11.43
CA ASN A 31 1.14 -3.52 -11.61
C ASN A 31 0.34 -4.81 -11.41
N LEU A 32 -0.92 -4.82 -11.86
CA LEU A 32 -1.73 -6.01 -11.85
C LEU A 32 -1.34 -6.96 -12.99
N PHE A 33 -1.44 -8.25 -12.73
CA PHE A 33 -1.28 -9.26 -13.77
C PHE A 33 -2.49 -9.24 -14.70
N PRO A 34 -2.31 -8.84 -15.98
CA PRO A 34 -3.44 -8.61 -16.88
C PRO A 34 -4.22 -9.89 -17.23
N GLN A 35 -3.59 -11.06 -17.14
CA GLN A 35 -4.17 -12.36 -17.39
C GLN A 35 -4.97 -12.95 -16.22
N TYR A 36 -4.99 -12.28 -15.07
CA TYR A 36 -5.70 -12.73 -13.87
C TYR A 36 -6.83 -11.79 -13.49
N THR A 37 -7.90 -12.36 -12.93
CA THR A 37 -9.01 -11.59 -12.34
C THR A 37 -8.55 -10.78 -11.12
N ALA A 38 -9.38 -9.86 -10.64
CA ALA A 38 -9.12 -9.12 -9.41
C ALA A 38 -8.86 -10.05 -8.22
N LEU A 39 -9.71 -11.06 -8.03
CA LEU A 39 -9.54 -12.06 -6.97
C LEU A 39 -8.22 -12.81 -7.11
N ARG A 40 -7.90 -13.26 -8.32
CA ARG A 40 -6.65 -13.99 -8.55
C ARG A 40 -5.41 -13.11 -8.37
N ASN A 41 -5.47 -11.84 -8.74
CA ASN A 41 -4.41 -10.87 -8.43
C ASN A 41 -4.18 -10.74 -6.92
N CYS A 42 -5.26 -10.75 -6.14
CA CYS A 42 -5.21 -10.66 -4.69
C CYS A 42 -4.61 -11.94 -4.07
N THR A 43 -5.07 -13.13 -4.47
CA THR A 43 -4.75 -14.40 -3.79
C THR A 43 -3.46 -15.08 -4.21
N LEU A 44 -2.93 -14.77 -5.40
CA LEU A 44 -1.84 -15.50 -6.04
C LEU A 44 -0.62 -15.72 -5.13
N ALA A 45 -0.15 -14.68 -4.46
CA ALA A 45 1.05 -14.77 -3.62
C ALA A 45 0.84 -15.73 -2.43
N ARG A 46 -0.31 -15.65 -1.76
CA ARG A 46 -0.68 -16.56 -0.66
C ARG A 46 -0.80 -18.00 -1.13
N GLU A 47 -1.36 -18.22 -2.31
CA GLU A 47 -1.46 -19.55 -2.89
C GLU A 47 -0.09 -20.16 -3.21
N LEU A 48 0.86 -19.34 -3.71
CA LEU A 48 2.23 -19.79 -3.95
C LEU A 48 2.94 -20.14 -2.64
N MET A 49 2.79 -19.31 -1.61
CA MET A 49 3.35 -19.59 -0.29
C MET A 49 2.72 -20.82 0.35
N ALA A 50 1.42 -21.02 0.19
CA ALA A 50 0.72 -22.17 0.72
C ALA A 50 1.24 -23.50 0.14
N LYS A 51 1.70 -23.53 -1.12
CA LYS A 51 2.29 -24.72 -1.76
C LYS A 51 3.60 -25.18 -1.11
N GLU A 52 4.29 -24.28 -0.40
CA GLU A 52 5.53 -24.60 0.32
C GLU A 52 5.26 -25.22 1.71
N ARG A 53 4.00 -25.23 2.17
CA ARG A 53 3.61 -25.81 3.46
C ARG A 53 3.69 -27.34 3.43
N PRO A 54 4.21 -27.98 4.51
CA PRO A 54 4.28 -29.44 4.59
C PRO A 54 2.92 -30.14 4.46
N ASP A 55 1.86 -29.52 5.02
CA ASP A 55 0.49 -30.04 5.08
C ASP A 55 -0.35 -29.73 3.81
N PHE A 56 0.24 -29.02 2.82
CA PHE A 56 -0.52 -28.56 1.66
C PHE A 56 -1.17 -29.70 0.85
N LYS A 57 -0.46 -30.81 0.65
CA LYS A 57 -0.98 -31.91 -0.16
C LYS A 57 -2.22 -32.53 0.46
N GLU A 58 -2.24 -32.71 1.78
CA GLU A 58 -3.35 -33.31 2.54
C GLU A 58 -4.54 -32.37 2.67
N ASN A 59 -4.26 -31.06 2.88
CA ASN A 59 -5.28 -30.06 3.18
C ASN A 59 -5.52 -29.07 2.03
N LYS A 60 -5.10 -29.38 0.80
CA LYS A 60 -5.11 -28.48 -0.35
C LYS A 60 -6.45 -27.76 -0.54
N LYS A 61 -7.56 -28.49 -0.55
CA LYS A 61 -8.88 -27.90 -0.77
C LYS A 61 -9.21 -26.89 0.31
N LYS A 62 -9.08 -27.27 1.58
CA LYS A 62 -9.35 -26.39 2.73
C LYS A 62 -8.51 -25.12 2.69
N ILE A 63 -7.19 -25.26 2.47
CA ILE A 63 -6.25 -24.13 2.39
C ILE A 63 -6.63 -23.17 1.24
N MET A 64 -6.99 -23.71 0.08
CA MET A 64 -7.37 -22.89 -1.08
C MET A 64 -8.71 -22.18 -0.85
N ASP A 65 -9.68 -22.84 -0.23
CA ASP A 65 -10.98 -22.25 0.11
C ASP A 65 -10.80 -21.11 1.13
N GLU A 66 -9.95 -21.29 2.15
CA GLU A 66 -9.61 -20.26 3.14
C GLU A 66 -8.95 -19.03 2.47
N ILE A 67 -7.96 -19.24 1.59
CA ILE A 67 -7.28 -18.16 0.85
C ILE A 67 -8.28 -17.40 -0.05
N THR A 68 -9.17 -18.13 -0.71
CA THR A 68 -10.20 -17.52 -1.56
C THR A 68 -11.15 -16.65 -0.74
N ALA A 69 -11.66 -17.16 0.37
CA ALA A 69 -12.54 -16.41 1.27
C ALA A 69 -11.87 -15.16 1.86
N GLU A 70 -10.59 -15.24 2.23
CA GLU A 70 -9.80 -14.08 2.69
C GLU A 70 -9.66 -13.03 1.58
N GLY A 71 -9.35 -13.46 0.34
CA GLY A 71 -9.26 -12.58 -0.82
C GLY A 71 -10.58 -11.89 -1.16
N GLU A 72 -11.71 -12.62 -1.09
CA GLU A 72 -13.06 -12.09 -1.30
C GLU A 72 -13.39 -11.03 -0.23
N ALA A 73 -13.12 -11.31 1.04
CA ALA A 73 -13.35 -10.37 2.13
C ALA A 73 -12.50 -9.10 1.97
N LEU A 74 -11.23 -9.21 1.55
CA LEU A 74 -10.38 -8.06 1.28
C LEU A 74 -10.92 -7.21 0.12
N LEU A 75 -11.32 -7.83 -1.00
CA LEU A 75 -11.91 -7.10 -2.12
C LEU A 75 -13.24 -6.44 -1.75
N GLU A 76 -14.06 -7.08 -0.94
CA GLU A 76 -15.29 -6.48 -0.40
C GLU A 76 -14.96 -5.26 0.49
N SER A 77 -13.93 -5.35 1.33
CA SER A 77 -13.51 -4.26 2.23
C SER A 77 -13.05 -3.00 1.48
N VAL A 78 -12.52 -3.16 0.26
CA VAL A 78 -12.14 -2.05 -0.63
C VAL A 78 -13.25 -1.69 -1.64
N GLY A 79 -14.46 -2.22 -1.46
CA GLY A 79 -15.64 -1.88 -2.27
C GLY A 79 -15.66 -2.52 -3.67
N LEU A 80 -15.07 -3.70 -3.83
CA LEU A 80 -14.95 -4.41 -5.11
C LEU A 80 -15.65 -5.78 -5.13
N LYS A 81 -16.64 -6.01 -4.26
CA LYS A 81 -17.39 -7.28 -4.17
C LYS A 81 -17.88 -7.76 -5.53
N GLU A 82 -18.54 -6.88 -6.29
CA GLU A 82 -19.14 -7.20 -7.60
C GLU A 82 -18.11 -7.27 -8.75
N LYS A 83 -16.82 -6.99 -8.43
CA LYS A 83 -15.74 -6.90 -9.43
C LYS A 83 -14.68 -8.00 -9.28
N MET A 84 -14.87 -8.97 -8.40
CA MET A 84 -13.88 -10.00 -8.09
C MET A 84 -13.44 -10.81 -9.30
N ASN A 85 -14.36 -11.08 -10.25
CA ASN A 85 -14.12 -11.85 -11.47
C ASN A 85 -13.71 -11.02 -12.68
N TYR A 86 -13.57 -9.68 -12.53
CA TYR A 86 -13.17 -8.79 -13.60
C TYR A 86 -11.67 -8.82 -13.80
N TYR A 87 -11.23 -8.71 -15.05
CA TYR A 87 -9.83 -8.55 -15.42
C TYR A 87 -9.42 -7.08 -15.34
N PRO A 88 -8.10 -6.76 -15.18
CA PRO A 88 -7.63 -5.38 -15.06
C PRO A 88 -8.15 -4.44 -16.15
N HIS A 89 -8.21 -4.86 -17.41
CA HIS A 89 -8.72 -4.05 -18.52
C HIS A 89 -10.22 -3.73 -18.44
N GLN A 90 -10.97 -4.39 -17.56
CA GLN A 90 -12.41 -4.16 -17.31
C GLN A 90 -12.65 -3.26 -16.08
N LEU A 91 -11.58 -2.83 -15.42
CA LEU A 91 -11.62 -2.03 -14.19
C LEU A 91 -11.13 -0.60 -14.47
N SER A 92 -11.76 0.39 -13.82
CA SER A 92 -11.24 1.75 -13.82
C SER A 92 -9.88 1.83 -13.10
N GLY A 93 -9.10 2.89 -13.31
CA GLY A 93 -7.83 3.10 -12.63
C GLY A 93 -7.96 3.02 -11.11
N GLY A 94 -8.95 3.70 -10.52
CA GLY A 94 -9.23 3.64 -9.08
C GLY A 94 -9.63 2.25 -8.59
N GLN A 95 -10.34 1.46 -9.41
CA GLN A 95 -10.64 0.06 -9.10
C GLN A 95 -9.38 -0.81 -9.14
N GLN A 96 -8.52 -0.62 -10.14
CA GLN A 96 -7.25 -1.34 -10.25
C GLN A 96 -6.34 -1.04 -9.05
N GLN A 97 -6.26 0.23 -8.62
CA GLN A 97 -5.48 0.61 -7.44
C GLN A 97 -6.03 -0.04 -6.17
N ARG A 98 -7.35 -0.10 -6.00
CA ARG A 98 -7.97 -0.80 -4.87
C ARG A 98 -7.70 -2.31 -4.88
N VAL A 99 -7.61 -2.95 -6.04
CA VAL A 99 -7.13 -4.34 -6.17
C VAL A 99 -5.67 -4.45 -5.74
N ALA A 100 -4.80 -3.50 -6.14
CA ALA A 100 -3.39 -3.49 -5.73
C ALA A 100 -3.24 -3.35 -4.21
N ILE A 101 -4.07 -2.52 -3.56
CA ILE A 101 -4.12 -2.39 -2.09
C ILE A 101 -4.56 -3.72 -1.46
N ALA A 102 -5.65 -4.33 -1.92
CA ALA A 102 -6.12 -5.63 -1.42
C ALA A 102 -5.06 -6.73 -1.57
N ARG A 103 -4.35 -6.76 -2.70
CA ARG A 103 -3.22 -7.67 -2.95
C ARG A 103 -2.08 -7.50 -1.94
N ALA A 104 -1.73 -6.24 -1.62
CA ALA A 104 -0.70 -5.96 -0.63
C ALA A 104 -1.11 -6.40 0.78
N LEU A 105 -2.37 -6.15 1.15
CA LEU A 105 -2.95 -6.55 2.45
C LEU A 105 -3.05 -8.06 2.61
N MET A 106 -3.24 -8.82 1.52
CA MET A 106 -3.37 -10.28 1.54
C MET A 106 -2.16 -11.00 2.15
N LEU A 107 -0.99 -10.38 2.09
CA LEU A 107 0.23 -10.92 2.69
C LEU A 107 0.38 -10.56 4.18
N GLN A 108 -0.56 -9.81 4.74
CA GLN A 108 -0.57 -9.38 6.16
C GLN A 108 0.78 -8.75 6.56
N PRO A 109 1.26 -7.72 5.83
CA PRO A 109 2.54 -7.11 6.12
C PRO A 109 2.50 -6.31 7.43
N ASP A 110 3.66 -6.16 8.10
CA ASP A 110 3.79 -5.30 9.29
C ASP A 110 3.75 -3.82 8.91
N ILE A 111 4.24 -3.47 7.71
CA ILE A 111 4.31 -2.11 7.20
C ILE A 111 3.78 -2.09 5.77
N LEU A 112 2.86 -1.18 5.49
CA LEU A 112 2.33 -0.96 4.14
C LEU A 112 2.90 0.34 3.56
N CYS A 113 3.64 0.21 2.46
CA CYS A 113 4.26 1.34 1.78
C CYS A 113 3.46 1.72 0.54
N PHE A 114 3.13 3.01 0.41
CA PHE A 114 2.46 3.59 -0.75
C PHE A 114 3.41 4.55 -1.46
N ASP A 115 3.59 4.32 -2.75
CA ASP A 115 4.38 5.19 -3.61
C ASP A 115 3.44 5.89 -4.60
N GLU A 116 3.09 7.14 -4.30
CA GLU A 116 2.20 7.98 -5.10
C GLU A 116 0.88 7.26 -5.53
N PRO A 117 0.07 6.74 -4.59
CA PRO A 117 -1.02 5.81 -4.91
C PRO A 117 -2.15 6.41 -5.76
N THR A 118 -2.16 7.73 -5.97
CA THR A 118 -3.22 8.46 -6.70
C THR A 118 -2.72 9.17 -7.95
N SER A 119 -1.42 9.27 -8.18
CA SER A 119 -0.85 10.11 -9.26
C SER A 119 -1.19 9.62 -10.69
N ALA A 120 -1.54 8.34 -10.85
CA ALA A 120 -1.99 7.78 -12.13
C ALA A 120 -3.53 7.79 -12.29
N LEU A 121 -4.26 8.52 -11.45
CA LEU A 121 -5.71 8.55 -11.41
C LEU A 121 -6.26 9.93 -11.79
N ASP A 122 -7.44 9.91 -12.41
CA ASP A 122 -8.23 11.13 -12.58
C ASP A 122 -8.70 11.65 -11.20
N PRO A 123 -8.86 12.98 -11.03
CA PRO A 123 -9.25 13.58 -9.75
C PRO A 123 -10.55 13.00 -9.14
N GLU A 124 -11.51 12.61 -10.00
CA GLU A 124 -12.78 11.99 -9.57
C GLU A 124 -12.57 10.61 -8.90
N LEU A 125 -11.54 9.86 -9.33
CA LEU A 125 -11.23 8.52 -8.83
C LEU A 125 -10.29 8.53 -7.62
N THR A 126 -9.51 9.60 -7.46
CA THR A 126 -8.57 9.81 -6.34
C THR A 126 -9.27 9.67 -4.98
N GLY A 127 -10.43 10.30 -4.82
CA GLY A 127 -11.17 10.29 -3.56
C GLY A 127 -11.56 8.90 -3.05
N GLU A 128 -11.85 7.96 -3.94
CA GLU A 128 -12.21 6.59 -3.55
C GLU A 128 -11.00 5.81 -3.01
N VAL A 129 -9.83 6.00 -3.60
CA VAL A 129 -8.58 5.37 -3.14
C VAL A 129 -8.14 5.95 -1.80
N LEU A 130 -8.17 7.29 -1.67
CA LEU A 130 -7.83 7.96 -0.41
C LEU A 130 -8.75 7.54 0.76
N LYS A 131 -10.05 7.32 0.49
CA LYS A 131 -10.99 6.78 1.50
C LYS A 131 -10.58 5.38 1.99
N VAL A 132 -10.07 4.52 1.10
CA VAL A 132 -9.57 3.19 1.51
C VAL A 132 -8.34 3.34 2.39
N ILE A 133 -7.38 4.18 2.01
CA ILE A 133 -6.15 4.39 2.80
C ILE A 133 -6.49 5.02 4.16
N ARG A 134 -7.42 5.99 4.24
CA ARG A 134 -7.90 6.56 5.50
C ARG A 134 -8.47 5.49 6.44
N ARG A 135 -9.29 4.56 5.93
CA ARG A 135 -9.82 3.44 6.74
C ARG A 135 -8.72 2.53 7.29
N LEU A 136 -7.60 2.38 6.59
CA LEU A 136 -6.43 1.65 7.09
C LEU A 136 -5.74 2.42 8.21
N ALA A 137 -5.62 3.74 8.09
CA ALA A 137 -5.11 4.61 9.15
C ALA A 137 -5.99 4.53 10.42
N ASP A 138 -7.32 4.61 10.27
CA ASP A 138 -8.28 4.49 11.36
C ASP A 138 -8.18 3.14 12.12
N ARG A 139 -7.63 2.11 11.46
CA ARG A 139 -7.35 0.78 12.05
C ARG A 139 -5.93 0.65 12.61
N HIS A 140 -5.20 1.76 12.71
CA HIS A 140 -3.82 1.81 13.20
C HIS A 140 -2.85 0.92 12.40
N THR A 141 -3.09 0.75 11.10
CA THR A 141 -2.15 0.08 10.20
C THR A 141 -0.89 0.94 10.08
N THR A 142 0.28 0.35 10.34
CA THR A 142 1.55 1.06 10.12
C THR A 142 1.77 1.29 8.63
N MET A 143 1.90 2.56 8.23
CA MET A 143 2.03 2.94 6.83
C MET A 143 3.14 3.97 6.61
N VAL A 144 3.79 3.86 5.46
CA VAL A 144 4.65 4.91 4.90
C VAL A 144 4.04 5.34 3.58
N ILE A 145 3.67 6.60 3.44
CA ILE A 145 2.97 7.12 2.27
C ILE A 145 3.77 8.24 1.63
N VAL A 146 4.20 8.05 0.38
CA VAL A 146 4.71 9.12 -0.47
C VAL A 146 3.53 9.66 -1.27
N THR A 147 3.26 10.95 -1.16
CA THR A 147 2.09 11.57 -1.81
C THR A 147 2.26 13.07 -2.01
N HIS A 148 1.60 13.59 -3.03
CA HIS A 148 1.40 15.02 -3.27
C HIS A 148 0.02 15.51 -2.82
N GLU A 149 -0.81 14.66 -2.23
CA GLU A 149 -2.12 15.01 -1.68
C GLU A 149 -1.97 15.65 -0.30
N MET A 150 -1.61 16.94 -0.24
CA MET A 150 -1.22 17.61 1.01
C MET A 150 -2.34 17.63 2.06
N LYS A 151 -3.59 17.87 1.65
CA LYS A 151 -4.75 17.86 2.56
C LYS A 151 -4.93 16.48 3.17
N PHE A 152 -4.79 15.42 2.36
CA PHE A 152 -4.88 14.04 2.84
C PHE A 152 -3.72 13.70 3.78
N ALA A 153 -2.48 14.05 3.43
CA ALA A 153 -1.30 13.81 4.28
C ALA A 153 -1.46 14.48 5.64
N ARG A 154 -1.91 15.76 5.69
CA ARG A 154 -2.18 16.47 6.93
C ARG A 154 -3.21 15.76 7.82
N ASP A 155 -4.29 15.25 7.20
CA ASP A 155 -5.43 14.68 7.94
C ASP A 155 -5.19 13.26 8.48
N VAL A 156 -4.24 12.50 7.91
CA VAL A 156 -4.10 11.06 8.22
C VAL A 156 -2.76 10.67 8.85
N SER A 157 -1.75 11.52 8.77
CA SER A 157 -0.41 11.15 9.25
C SER A 157 -0.20 11.51 10.72
N ASP A 158 0.56 10.67 11.43
CA ASP A 158 1.07 10.97 12.76
C ASP A 158 2.39 11.74 12.68
N LYS A 159 3.15 11.52 11.59
CA LYS A 159 4.43 12.15 11.31
C LYS A 159 4.55 12.49 9.83
N VAL A 160 5.16 13.61 9.55
CA VAL A 160 5.42 14.13 8.21
C VAL A 160 6.92 14.35 8.03
N LEU A 161 7.44 13.87 6.90
CA LEU A 161 8.79 14.18 6.43
C LEU A 161 8.67 14.96 5.12
N PHE A 162 9.26 16.14 5.08
CA PHE A 162 9.45 16.88 3.84
C PHE A 162 10.86 16.61 3.29
N LEU A 163 10.91 16.08 2.08
CA LEU A 163 12.16 15.75 1.39
C LEU A 163 12.43 16.81 0.32
N ASP A 164 13.63 17.39 0.34
CA ASP A 164 14.11 18.28 -0.72
C ASP A 164 15.55 17.91 -1.08
N GLN A 165 15.86 17.82 -2.36
CA GLN A 165 17.19 17.49 -2.90
C GLN A 165 17.83 16.22 -2.29
N GLY A 166 17.01 15.20 -2.01
CA GLY A 166 17.47 13.91 -1.46
C GLY A 166 17.77 13.92 0.04
N THR A 167 17.47 15.00 0.76
CA THR A 167 17.64 15.13 2.20
C THR A 167 16.31 15.44 2.89
N ILE A 168 16.21 15.09 4.18
CA ILE A 168 15.06 15.49 5.01
C ILE A 168 15.24 16.97 5.35
N ALA A 169 14.44 17.82 4.71
CA ALA A 169 14.44 19.24 4.99
C ALA A 169 13.66 19.55 6.28
N GLU A 170 12.51 18.88 6.49
CA GLU A 170 11.73 19.08 7.71
C GLU A 170 11.08 17.77 8.16
N TYR A 171 10.91 17.60 9.48
CA TYR A 171 10.27 16.47 10.11
C TYR A 171 9.49 16.90 11.35
N GLY A 172 8.24 16.46 11.48
CA GLY A 172 7.43 16.81 12.63
C GLY A 172 6.05 16.16 12.63
N THR A 173 5.17 16.67 13.48
CA THR A 173 3.73 16.36 13.40
C THR A 173 3.10 17.13 12.22
N PRO A 174 1.90 16.72 11.75
CA PRO A 174 1.17 17.48 10.73
C PRO A 174 1.05 18.96 11.07
N GLU A 175 0.66 19.31 12.31
CA GLU A 175 0.57 20.69 12.77
C GLU A 175 1.90 21.44 12.64
N GLN A 176 3.02 20.80 13.04
CA GLN A 176 4.34 21.42 12.96
C GLN A 176 4.78 21.70 11.53
N VAL A 177 4.54 20.76 10.60
CA VAL A 177 5.04 20.83 9.23
C VAL A 177 4.10 21.64 8.34
N PHE A 178 2.78 21.47 8.47
CA PHE A 178 1.81 22.12 7.59
C PHE A 178 1.36 23.50 8.08
N GLU A 179 1.27 23.73 9.42
CA GLU A 179 0.74 24.99 9.96
C GLU A 179 1.86 25.91 10.48
N HIS A 180 2.94 25.32 10.99
CA HIS A 180 4.05 26.04 11.58
C HIS A 180 5.42 25.58 11.04
N PRO A 181 5.61 25.53 9.69
CA PRO A 181 6.88 25.11 9.11
C PRO A 181 8.02 26.05 9.53
N LYS A 182 9.18 25.48 9.87
CA LYS A 182 10.36 26.22 10.28
C LYS A 182 11.25 26.54 9.09
N GLU A 183 11.40 25.54 8.20
CA GLU A 183 12.29 25.66 7.06
C GLU A 183 11.66 26.50 5.95
N GLU A 184 12.43 27.47 5.43
CA GLU A 184 11.96 28.38 4.38
C GLU A 184 11.53 27.62 3.11
N ARG A 185 12.21 26.54 2.81
CA ARG A 185 11.90 25.70 1.66
C ARG A 185 10.56 24.98 1.81
N THR A 186 10.23 24.54 3.02
CA THR A 186 8.92 23.95 3.34
C THR A 186 7.81 24.97 3.18
N LYS A 187 7.99 26.20 3.67
CA LYS A 187 7.01 27.29 3.53
C LYS A 187 6.71 27.56 2.06
N GLN A 188 7.75 27.81 1.24
CA GLN A 188 7.62 28.05 -0.19
C GLN A 188 6.92 26.91 -0.95
N PHE A 189 7.13 25.67 -0.50
CA PHE A 189 6.45 24.52 -1.11
C PHE A 189 4.97 24.52 -0.74
N LEU A 190 4.63 24.73 0.54
CA LEU A 190 3.26 24.68 1.06
C LEU A 190 2.40 25.83 0.59
N GLU A 191 2.96 27.04 0.42
CA GLU A 191 2.26 28.21 -0.14
C GLU A 191 1.52 27.85 -1.43
N ARG A 192 2.13 27.07 -2.31
CA ARG A 192 1.54 26.63 -3.60
C ARG A 192 0.30 25.74 -3.46
N TYR A 193 0.07 25.15 -2.30
CA TYR A 193 -1.02 24.19 -2.07
C TYR A 193 -2.12 24.72 -1.15
N PHE A 194 -1.88 25.81 -0.43
CA PHE A 194 -2.80 26.37 0.55
C PHE A 194 -3.16 27.83 0.31
N GLU A 195 -2.61 28.47 -0.75
CA GLU A 195 -3.05 29.78 -1.24
C GLU A 195 -4.31 29.63 -2.13
N ASP A 196 -5.46 29.31 -1.50
CA ASP A 196 -6.81 29.46 -2.08
C ASP A 196 -7.80 29.93 -0.99
#